data_7c575af238f52f664650285c9d3761e1
#
_entry.id   7c575af238f52f664650285c9d3761e1
#
_cell.length_a   1.000
_cell.length_b   1.000
_cell.length_c   1.000
_cell.angle_alpha   90.00
_cell.angle_beta   90.00
_cell.angle_gamma   90.00
#
_symmetry.space_group_name_H-M   'P 1'
#
loop_
_entity.id
_entity.type
_entity.pdbx_description
1 polymer ?
#
loop_
_entity_poly.entity_id
_entity_poly.type
_entity_poly.pdbx_seq_one_letter_code
_entity_poly.pdbx_strand_id
1 'polypeptide(L)'
;MSENLPVDELADERIDLPIVSSEVVFKGAIWDVRRETFDYNGDDITREFVDHTGAVSVLAVDDEDRVLLIKQYRHPIRSREWEIPAGLLDVADEDPLEAAKRELAEEVDLSADSWSVLSDYVTTPGGNNEAIRVYLARGLTDTDAFAREDEEADIEKRWVPLDEALDAIVARRVQNPSLVVAVYAAFVARSRGWSTLAPADAPWPQREALRSFRQSS
;
A
#
# COMPACT_ATOMS: atom_id res chain seq x y z
N MET A 1 28.87 -0.14 -37.90
CA MET A 1 28.70 -0.73 -36.58
C MET A 1 27.87 0.28 -35.80
N SER A 2 26.57 0.03 -35.64
CA SER A 2 25.71 0.87 -34.84
C SER A 2 25.98 0.53 -33.38
N GLU A 3 26.57 1.45 -32.63
CA GLU A 3 26.63 1.36 -31.17
C GLU A 3 25.21 1.28 -30.66
N ASN A 4 24.85 0.15 -30.04
CA ASN A 4 23.66 0.06 -29.21
C ASN A 4 23.91 0.98 -28.01
N LEU A 5 23.28 2.15 -28.01
CA LEU A 5 23.14 2.94 -26.82
C LEU A 5 22.45 2.07 -25.73
N PRO A 6 22.89 2.11 -24.47
CA PRO A 6 22.20 1.42 -23.41
C PRO A 6 20.74 1.86 -23.45
N VAL A 7 19.84 0.87 -23.51
CA VAL A 7 18.41 1.13 -23.32
C VAL A 7 18.29 1.64 -21.88
N ASP A 8 17.87 2.90 -21.69
CA ASP A 8 17.59 3.44 -20.39
C ASP A 8 16.64 2.46 -19.69
N GLU A 9 17.01 2.02 -18.49
CA GLU A 9 16.19 1.13 -17.70
C GLU A 9 14.84 1.83 -17.44
N LEU A 10 13.72 1.14 -17.68
CA LEU A 10 12.40 1.68 -17.40
C LEU A 10 12.24 1.85 -15.89
N ALA A 11 12.31 3.08 -15.41
CA ALA A 11 12.22 3.45 -14.01
C ALA A 11 11.55 4.82 -13.87
N ASP A 12 10.86 5.01 -12.74
CA ASP A 12 10.33 6.32 -12.38
C ASP A 12 11.49 7.24 -11.95
N GLU A 13 11.43 8.50 -12.39
CA GLU A 13 12.38 9.54 -12.01
C GLU A 13 11.75 10.48 -10.98
N ARG A 14 12.41 10.64 -9.83
CA ARG A 14 12.03 11.64 -8.85
C ARG A 14 12.57 13.01 -9.23
N ILE A 15 11.69 14.01 -9.26
CA ILE A 15 12.04 15.40 -9.50
C ILE A 15 11.48 16.27 -8.36
N ASP A 16 12.35 16.96 -7.63
CA ASP A 16 11.96 17.94 -6.61
C ASP A 16 11.96 19.33 -7.24
N LEU A 17 10.75 19.85 -7.51
CA LEU A 17 10.58 21.20 -8.06
C LEU A 17 10.60 22.25 -6.93
N PRO A 18 11.05 23.49 -7.20
CA PRO A 18 11.01 24.58 -6.22
C PRO A 18 9.58 24.89 -5.78
N ILE A 19 9.32 24.83 -4.47
CA ILE A 19 8.02 25.18 -3.89
C ILE A 19 7.99 26.70 -3.62
N VAL A 20 7.04 27.38 -4.23
CA VAL A 20 6.80 28.82 -4.05
C VAL A 20 5.96 29.08 -2.80
N SER A 21 4.93 28.26 -2.58
CA SER A 21 4.11 28.31 -1.37
C SER A 21 3.48 26.96 -1.06
N SER A 22 3.26 26.68 0.23
CA SER A 22 2.59 25.47 0.71
C SER A 22 1.73 25.81 1.92
N GLU A 23 0.45 25.40 1.91
CA GLU A 23 -0.49 25.65 3.02
C GLU A 23 -1.47 24.48 3.17
N VAL A 24 -1.87 24.19 4.42
CA VAL A 24 -3.00 23.28 4.69
C VAL A 24 -4.28 24.08 4.55
N VAL A 25 -5.07 23.80 3.50
CA VAL A 25 -6.33 24.52 3.21
C VAL A 25 -7.55 23.87 3.87
N PHE A 26 -7.44 22.61 4.26
CA PHE A 26 -8.43 21.92 5.07
C PHE A 26 -7.72 20.96 6.02
N LYS A 27 -8.00 21.07 7.31
CA LYS A 27 -7.50 20.16 8.33
C LYS A 27 -8.57 19.14 8.67
N GLY A 28 -8.34 17.88 8.25
CA GLY A 28 -9.23 16.77 8.55
C GLY A 28 -8.94 16.10 9.88
N ALA A 29 -9.76 15.11 10.24
CA ALA A 29 -9.52 14.27 11.42
C ALA A 29 -8.38 13.26 11.17
N ILE A 30 -8.26 12.75 9.93
CA ILE A 30 -7.27 11.74 9.54
C ILE A 30 -6.30 12.30 8.50
N TRP A 31 -6.82 12.97 7.47
CA TRP A 31 -6.03 13.54 6.38
C TRP A 31 -6.26 15.03 6.20
N ASP A 32 -5.21 15.73 5.87
CA ASP A 32 -5.28 17.13 5.51
C ASP A 32 -5.40 17.29 3.99
N VAL A 33 -5.94 18.43 3.53
CA VAL A 33 -5.83 18.86 2.14
C VAL A 33 -4.81 20.00 2.09
N ARG A 34 -3.78 19.81 1.30
CA ARG A 34 -2.70 20.76 1.10
C ARG A 34 -2.83 21.41 -0.26
N ARG A 35 -2.54 22.72 -0.32
CA ARG A 35 -2.37 23.49 -1.56
C ARG A 35 -0.91 23.88 -1.70
N GLU A 36 -0.31 23.59 -2.85
CA GLU A 36 1.04 24.00 -3.18
C GLU A 36 1.09 24.72 -4.50
N THR A 37 1.92 25.78 -4.53
CA THR A 37 2.34 26.44 -5.77
C THR A 37 3.82 26.13 -5.95
N PHE A 38 4.20 25.64 -7.10
CA PHE A 38 5.57 25.27 -7.45
C PHE A 38 5.96 25.82 -8.83
N ASP A 39 7.26 26.06 -9.03
CA ASP A 39 7.80 26.46 -10.32
C ASP A 39 7.92 25.25 -11.25
N TYR A 40 7.26 25.31 -12.39
CA TYR A 40 7.38 24.33 -13.46
C TYR A 40 7.84 24.99 -14.75
N ASN A 41 9.17 24.92 -15.01
CA ASN A 41 9.80 25.55 -16.18
C ASN A 41 9.62 27.08 -16.28
N GLY A 42 9.56 27.78 -15.15
CA GLY A 42 9.39 29.22 -15.08
C GLY A 42 7.93 29.69 -14.96
N ASP A 43 6.97 28.74 -14.89
CA ASP A 43 5.56 29.03 -14.66
C ASP A 43 5.13 28.52 -13.28
N ASP A 44 4.43 29.36 -12.51
CA ASP A 44 3.84 28.96 -11.23
C ASP A 44 2.59 28.12 -11.44
N ILE A 45 2.62 26.87 -10.99
CA ILE A 45 1.48 25.94 -11.07
C ILE A 45 1.00 25.62 -9.65
N THR A 46 -0.33 25.71 -9.44
CA THR A 46 -0.95 25.36 -8.16
C THR A 46 -1.68 24.03 -8.25
N ARG A 47 -1.52 23.20 -7.19
CA ARG A 47 -2.25 21.93 -7.02
C ARG A 47 -2.74 21.78 -5.59
N GLU A 48 -3.92 21.18 -5.44
CA GLU A 48 -4.42 20.66 -4.16
C GLU A 48 -4.35 19.14 -4.19
N PHE A 49 -3.99 18.56 -3.05
CA PHE A 49 -3.95 17.13 -2.88
C PHE A 49 -4.23 16.72 -1.42
N VAL A 50 -4.67 15.49 -1.21
CA VAL A 50 -4.78 14.90 0.11
C VAL A 50 -3.38 14.52 0.59
N ASP A 51 -2.99 15.09 1.75
CA ASP A 51 -1.71 14.81 2.39
C ASP A 51 -1.85 13.58 3.30
N HIS A 52 -1.39 12.42 2.81
CA HIS A 52 -1.60 11.10 3.40
C HIS A 52 -0.34 10.57 4.10
N THR A 53 -0.50 9.83 5.20
CA THR A 53 0.62 9.23 5.96
C THR A 53 1.34 8.10 5.22
N GLY A 54 0.70 7.54 4.20
CA GLY A 54 1.04 6.25 3.61
C GLY A 54 0.40 5.10 4.38
N ALA A 55 0.51 3.90 3.86
CA ALA A 55 -0.05 2.70 4.45
C ALA A 55 0.81 1.47 4.14
N VAL A 56 0.55 0.39 4.86
CA VAL A 56 1.02 -0.96 4.56
C VAL A 56 -0.18 -1.87 4.33
N SER A 57 0.00 -2.90 3.53
CA SER A 57 -0.97 -3.97 3.38
C SER A 57 -0.29 -5.33 3.36
N VAL A 58 -1.01 -6.38 3.76
CA VAL A 58 -0.44 -7.71 3.98
C VAL A 58 -1.20 -8.75 3.18
N LEU A 59 -0.52 -9.39 2.23
CA LEU A 59 -1.01 -10.62 1.61
C LEU A 59 -0.54 -11.81 2.45
N ALA A 60 -1.40 -12.30 3.33
CA ALA A 60 -1.16 -13.51 4.10
C ALA A 60 -1.47 -14.74 3.23
N VAL A 61 -0.47 -15.61 3.06
CA VAL A 61 -0.58 -16.83 2.22
C VAL A 61 -0.24 -18.05 3.06
N ASP A 62 -1.17 -19.01 3.09
CA ASP A 62 -0.98 -20.27 3.79
C ASP A 62 -0.21 -21.32 2.96
N ASP A 63 0.02 -22.50 3.56
CA ASP A 63 0.75 -23.62 2.94
C ASP A 63 -0.02 -24.27 1.77
N GLU A 64 -1.30 -23.94 1.59
CA GLU A 64 -2.16 -24.44 0.50
C GLU A 64 -2.32 -23.39 -0.64
N ASP A 65 -1.45 -22.34 -0.66
CA ASP A 65 -1.52 -21.23 -1.62
C ASP A 65 -2.88 -20.49 -1.58
N ARG A 66 -3.54 -20.46 -0.41
CA ARG A 66 -4.73 -19.63 -0.20
C ARG A 66 -4.31 -18.28 0.41
N VAL A 67 -5.00 -17.23 -0.01
CA VAL A 67 -4.84 -15.87 0.52
C VAL A 67 -5.96 -15.54 1.50
N LEU A 68 -5.64 -14.90 2.61
CA LEU A 68 -6.64 -14.41 3.54
C LEU A 68 -7.18 -13.08 3.03
N LEU A 69 -8.48 -13.04 2.83
CA LEU A 69 -9.23 -11.83 2.48
C LEU A 69 -10.10 -11.41 3.65
N ILE A 70 -10.24 -10.10 3.82
CA ILE A 70 -11.20 -9.47 4.72
C ILE A 70 -12.25 -8.73 3.91
N LYS A 71 -13.44 -8.55 4.48
CA LYS A 71 -14.50 -7.78 3.84
C LYS A 71 -15.04 -6.78 4.84
N GLN A 72 -14.94 -5.50 4.51
CA GLN A 72 -15.39 -4.41 5.36
C GLN A 72 -16.11 -3.32 4.57
N TYR A 73 -16.83 -2.45 5.28
CA TYR A 73 -17.53 -1.33 4.69
C TYR A 73 -16.59 -0.13 4.47
N ARG A 74 -16.64 0.45 3.29
CA ARG A 74 -15.90 1.68 2.93
C ARG A 74 -16.88 2.79 2.58
N HIS A 75 -17.06 3.72 3.52
CA HIS A 75 -18.07 4.78 3.39
C HIS A 75 -17.91 5.67 2.16
N PRO A 76 -16.71 6.10 1.72
CA PRO A 76 -16.57 6.98 0.57
C PRO A 76 -17.14 6.40 -0.72
N ILE A 77 -17.03 5.09 -0.91
CA ILE A 77 -17.55 4.37 -2.08
C ILE A 77 -18.87 3.64 -1.81
N ARG A 78 -19.37 3.68 -0.55
CA ARG A 78 -20.63 3.07 -0.09
C ARG A 78 -20.75 1.59 -0.45
N SER A 79 -19.63 0.85 -0.29
CA SER A 79 -19.53 -0.57 -0.64
C SER A 79 -18.88 -1.37 0.48
N ARG A 80 -19.23 -2.65 0.59
CA ARG A 80 -18.42 -3.63 1.32
C ARG A 80 -17.48 -4.29 0.33
N GLU A 81 -16.20 -4.04 0.47
CA GLU A 81 -15.17 -4.57 -0.43
C GLU A 81 -14.45 -5.76 0.20
N TRP A 82 -14.05 -6.70 -0.67
CA TRP A 82 -13.01 -7.65 -0.33
C TRP A 82 -11.65 -6.97 -0.44
N GLU A 83 -10.86 -7.07 0.62
CA GLU A 83 -9.56 -6.44 0.80
C GLU A 83 -8.55 -7.42 1.39
N ILE A 84 -7.32 -7.00 1.53
CA ILE A 84 -6.30 -7.64 2.37
C ILE A 84 -6.08 -6.79 3.62
N PRO A 85 -5.62 -7.35 4.75
CA PRO A 85 -5.28 -6.57 5.94
C PRO A 85 -4.37 -5.38 5.61
N ALA A 86 -4.70 -4.21 6.15
CA ALA A 86 -4.00 -2.97 5.83
C ALA A 86 -4.18 -1.90 6.90
N GLY A 87 -3.13 -1.13 7.18
CA GLY A 87 -3.20 -0.04 8.13
C GLY A 87 -2.35 1.17 7.78
N LEU A 88 -2.67 2.28 8.41
CA LEU A 88 -2.01 3.56 8.19
C LEU A 88 -0.62 3.58 8.87
N LEU A 89 0.30 4.35 8.27
CA LEU A 89 1.59 4.66 8.86
C LEU A 89 1.51 6.00 9.62
N ASP A 90 0.61 6.08 10.58
CA ASP A 90 0.29 7.27 11.38
C ASP A 90 0.97 7.27 12.77
N VAL A 91 1.50 6.14 13.19
CA VAL A 91 2.31 6.06 14.42
C VAL A 91 3.70 6.61 14.15
N ALA A 92 4.11 7.61 14.95
CA ALA A 92 5.41 8.27 14.79
C ALA A 92 6.55 7.25 14.94
N ASP A 93 7.48 7.28 13.97
CA ASP A 93 8.69 6.42 13.92
C ASP A 93 8.43 4.90 13.88
N GLU A 94 7.19 4.45 13.68
CA GLU A 94 6.90 3.04 13.47
C GLU A 94 7.53 2.55 12.14
N ASP A 95 8.26 1.44 12.22
CA ASP A 95 8.79 0.78 11.03
C ASP A 95 7.64 0.16 10.22
N PRO A 96 7.63 0.26 8.86
CA PRO A 96 6.56 -0.29 8.04
C PRO A 96 6.31 -1.79 8.22
N LEU A 97 7.36 -2.57 8.47
CA LEU A 97 7.22 -3.99 8.73
C LEU A 97 6.54 -4.24 10.08
N GLU A 98 6.87 -3.45 11.11
CA GLU A 98 6.23 -3.57 12.43
C GLU A 98 4.76 -3.14 12.36
N ALA A 99 4.44 -2.07 11.60
CA ALA A 99 3.05 -1.73 11.30
C ALA A 99 2.32 -2.88 10.60
N ALA A 100 2.91 -3.50 9.58
CA ALA A 100 2.30 -4.63 8.88
C ALA A 100 2.05 -5.85 9.80
N LYS A 101 2.97 -6.14 10.72
CA LYS A 101 2.80 -7.21 11.72
C LYS A 101 1.69 -6.90 12.70
N ARG A 102 1.62 -5.66 13.18
CA ARG A 102 0.58 -5.18 14.10
C ARG A 102 -0.80 -5.31 13.44
N GLU A 103 -0.97 -4.78 12.23
CA GLU A 103 -2.24 -4.84 11.49
C GLU A 103 -2.68 -6.27 11.19
N LEU A 104 -1.76 -7.16 10.82
CA LEU A 104 -2.08 -8.57 10.63
C LEU A 104 -2.63 -9.22 11.91
N ALA A 105 -2.05 -8.88 13.07
CA ALA A 105 -2.53 -9.39 14.35
C ALA A 105 -3.86 -8.78 14.75
N GLU A 106 -4.03 -7.47 14.63
CA GLU A 106 -5.22 -6.73 15.06
C GLU A 106 -6.44 -7.06 14.20
N GLU A 107 -6.31 -7.05 12.86
CA GLU A 107 -7.45 -7.26 11.97
C GLU A 107 -7.85 -8.73 11.80
N VAL A 108 -6.88 -9.66 11.87
CA VAL A 108 -7.17 -11.05 11.49
C VAL A 108 -6.68 -12.12 12.48
N ASP A 109 -6.08 -11.73 13.62
CA ASP A 109 -5.57 -12.60 14.68
C ASP A 109 -4.47 -13.57 14.19
N LEU A 110 -3.56 -13.09 13.34
CA LEU A 110 -2.46 -13.88 12.80
C LEU A 110 -1.10 -13.22 13.05
N SER A 111 -0.09 -14.06 13.20
CA SER A 111 1.33 -13.72 13.08
C SER A 111 1.97 -14.52 11.94
N ALA A 112 3.16 -14.12 11.51
CA ALA A 112 3.88 -14.80 10.44
C ALA A 112 5.37 -14.90 10.73
N ASP A 113 5.99 -16.00 10.33
CA ASP A 113 7.43 -16.24 10.50
C ASP A 113 8.27 -15.63 9.38
N SER A 114 7.69 -15.44 8.19
CA SER A 114 8.41 -15.00 7.00
C SER A 114 7.71 -13.80 6.34
N TRP A 115 8.51 -12.76 6.08
CA TRP A 115 8.06 -11.51 5.49
C TRP A 115 8.94 -11.11 4.32
N SER A 116 8.31 -10.62 3.26
CA SER A 116 9.00 -10.08 2.08
C SER A 116 8.22 -8.92 1.52
N VAL A 117 8.88 -7.96 0.88
CA VAL A 117 8.20 -6.94 0.09
C VAL A 117 7.72 -7.60 -1.20
N LEU A 118 6.43 -7.52 -1.45
CA LEU A 118 5.78 -8.04 -2.65
C LEU A 118 5.65 -6.97 -3.74
N SER A 119 5.23 -5.76 -3.36
CA SER A 119 5.08 -4.62 -4.28
C SER A 119 5.02 -3.31 -3.52
N ASP A 120 5.43 -2.24 -4.17
CA ASP A 120 5.19 -0.86 -3.76
C ASP A 120 4.37 -0.15 -4.84
N TYR A 121 3.44 0.74 -4.45
CA TYR A 121 2.69 1.53 -5.41
C TYR A 121 2.16 2.82 -4.79
N VAL A 122 1.78 3.77 -5.63
CA VAL A 122 1.05 4.99 -5.26
C VAL A 122 -0.39 4.88 -5.74
N THR A 123 -1.35 5.29 -4.91
CA THR A 123 -2.77 5.03 -5.17
C THR A 123 -3.36 5.96 -6.23
N THR A 124 -3.21 7.27 -6.05
CA THR A 124 -3.84 8.27 -6.89
C THR A 124 -2.90 9.48 -7.07
N PRO A 125 -1.81 9.34 -7.85
CA PRO A 125 -0.74 10.37 -7.92
C PRO A 125 -1.19 11.73 -8.46
N GLY A 126 -2.39 11.82 -9.04
CA GLY A 126 -2.99 13.08 -9.45
C GLY A 126 -3.79 13.81 -8.37
N GLY A 127 -4.03 13.21 -7.20
CA GLY A 127 -4.92 13.77 -6.18
C GLY A 127 -4.51 13.50 -4.73
N ASN A 128 -3.57 12.61 -4.49
CA ASN A 128 -2.98 12.38 -3.18
C ASN A 128 -1.52 11.94 -3.30
N ASN A 129 -0.82 11.94 -2.18
CA ASN A 129 0.57 11.47 -2.07
C ASN A 129 0.68 10.11 -1.36
N GLU A 130 -0.40 9.33 -1.28
CA GLU A 130 -0.40 8.03 -0.62
C GLU A 130 0.48 7.02 -1.35
N ALA A 131 1.48 6.52 -0.63
CA ALA A 131 2.27 5.37 -1.03
C ALA A 131 1.91 4.16 -0.15
N ILE A 132 1.76 2.99 -0.77
CA ILE A 132 1.44 1.74 -0.09
C ILE A 132 2.52 0.71 -0.38
N ARG A 133 3.01 0.04 0.68
CA ARG A 133 3.85 -1.13 0.58
C ARG A 133 3.03 -2.38 0.87
N VAL A 134 3.07 -3.33 -0.04
CA VAL A 134 2.46 -4.66 0.13
C VAL A 134 3.50 -5.64 0.61
N TYR A 135 3.27 -6.24 1.77
CA TYR A 135 4.06 -7.35 2.28
C TYR A 135 3.41 -8.69 1.95
N LEU A 136 4.25 -9.68 1.66
CA LEU A 136 3.87 -11.09 1.67
C LEU A 136 4.21 -11.68 3.03
N ALA A 137 3.24 -12.28 3.70
CA ALA A 137 3.39 -12.97 4.98
C ALA A 137 3.13 -14.47 4.83
N ARG A 138 4.04 -15.30 5.35
CA ARG A 138 3.96 -16.78 5.33
C ARG A 138 4.41 -17.38 6.65
N GLY A 139 4.14 -18.70 6.83
CA GLY A 139 4.40 -19.36 8.10
C GLY A 139 3.46 -18.81 9.16
N LEU A 140 2.16 -18.85 8.85
CA LEU A 140 1.11 -18.19 9.63
C LEU A 140 0.79 -18.99 10.90
N THR A 141 0.59 -18.29 12.01
CA THR A 141 0.20 -18.84 13.29
C THR A 141 -0.91 -17.98 13.89
N ASP A 142 -1.94 -18.64 14.44
CA ASP A 142 -3.01 -17.91 15.15
C ASP A 142 -2.46 -17.23 16.40
N THR A 143 -2.94 -16.01 16.65
CA THR A 143 -2.68 -15.26 17.88
C THR A 143 -3.95 -15.18 18.74
N ASP A 144 -3.81 -14.64 19.96
CA ASP A 144 -4.99 -14.33 20.77
C ASP A 144 -5.85 -13.28 20.05
N ALA A 145 -7.17 -13.44 20.16
CA ALA A 145 -8.12 -12.55 19.49
C ALA A 145 -8.04 -11.12 20.04
N PHE A 146 -7.93 -10.15 19.15
CA PHE A 146 -8.01 -8.74 19.45
C PHE A 146 -9.46 -8.27 19.51
N ALA A 147 -9.74 -7.31 20.42
CA ALA A 147 -11.02 -6.60 20.44
C ALA A 147 -11.05 -5.61 19.25
N ARG A 148 -12.06 -5.74 18.40
CA ARG A 148 -12.29 -4.87 17.25
C ARG A 148 -13.47 -3.95 17.54
N GLU A 149 -13.34 -2.69 17.15
CA GLU A 149 -14.36 -1.67 17.33
C GLU A 149 -14.80 -1.09 15.98
N ASP A 150 -15.88 -0.33 15.98
CA ASP A 150 -16.43 0.38 14.80
C ASP A 150 -16.58 -0.52 13.56
N GLU A 151 -15.96 -0.12 12.45
CA GLU A 151 -16.07 -0.79 11.15
C GLU A 151 -15.33 -2.14 11.13
N GLU A 152 -14.37 -2.35 12.04
CA GLU A 152 -13.61 -3.60 12.14
C GLU A 152 -14.39 -4.71 12.89
N ALA A 153 -15.39 -4.34 13.69
CA ALA A 153 -16.22 -5.31 14.42
C ALA A 153 -17.00 -6.26 13.49
N ASP A 154 -17.29 -5.81 12.25
CA ASP A 154 -18.05 -6.54 11.25
C ASP A 154 -17.16 -7.14 10.13
N ILE A 155 -15.85 -7.24 10.34
CA ILE A 155 -14.93 -7.85 9.38
C ILE A 155 -15.30 -9.33 9.16
N GLU A 156 -15.60 -9.67 7.89
CA GLU A 156 -15.76 -11.05 7.43
C GLU A 156 -14.42 -11.56 6.89
N LYS A 157 -13.91 -12.67 7.42
CA LYS A 157 -12.65 -13.29 6.98
C LYS A 157 -12.91 -14.48 6.07
N ARG A 158 -12.12 -14.64 4.99
CA ARG A 158 -12.22 -15.77 4.09
C ARG A 158 -10.87 -16.16 3.51
N TRP A 159 -10.52 -17.44 3.62
CA TRP A 159 -9.42 -18.03 2.87
C TRP A 159 -9.88 -18.38 1.45
N VAL A 160 -9.12 -17.91 0.46
CA VAL A 160 -9.45 -18.05 -0.97
C VAL A 160 -8.21 -18.53 -1.72
N PRO A 161 -8.29 -19.57 -2.56
CA PRO A 161 -7.17 -19.91 -3.45
C PRO A 161 -6.71 -18.69 -4.25
N LEU A 162 -5.39 -18.49 -4.39
CA LEU A 162 -4.83 -17.35 -5.13
C LEU A 162 -5.40 -17.25 -6.55
N ASP A 163 -5.64 -18.37 -7.22
CA ASP A 163 -6.22 -18.41 -8.57
C ASP A 163 -7.70 -17.95 -8.58
N GLU A 164 -8.50 -18.31 -7.54
CA GLU A 164 -9.89 -17.82 -7.39
C GLU A 164 -9.93 -16.30 -7.16
N ALA A 165 -9.01 -15.78 -6.35
CA ALA A 165 -8.88 -14.35 -6.14
C ALA A 165 -8.53 -13.62 -7.45
N LEU A 166 -7.60 -14.16 -8.23
CA LEU A 166 -7.24 -13.65 -9.56
C LEU A 166 -8.45 -13.66 -10.51
N ASP A 167 -9.19 -14.76 -10.58
CA ASP A 167 -10.39 -14.88 -11.41
C ASP A 167 -11.46 -13.86 -11.03
N ALA A 168 -11.63 -13.58 -9.74
CA ALA A 168 -12.55 -12.54 -9.26
C ALA A 168 -12.14 -11.15 -9.73
N ILE A 169 -10.84 -10.83 -9.72
CA ILE A 169 -10.28 -9.56 -10.19
C ILE A 169 -10.44 -9.44 -11.71
N VAL A 170 -10.04 -10.46 -12.47
CA VAL A 170 -10.16 -10.48 -13.94
C VAL A 170 -11.63 -10.32 -14.38
N ALA A 171 -12.55 -10.91 -13.64
CA ALA A 171 -13.99 -10.77 -13.85
C ALA A 171 -14.56 -9.42 -13.34
N ARG A 172 -13.74 -8.52 -12.78
CA ARG A 172 -14.13 -7.21 -12.24
C ARG A 172 -15.14 -7.27 -11.10
N ARG A 173 -15.14 -8.37 -10.32
CA ARG A 173 -15.99 -8.56 -9.14
C ARG A 173 -15.37 -8.02 -7.87
N VAL A 174 -14.06 -7.78 -7.89
CA VAL A 174 -13.25 -7.22 -6.79
C VAL A 174 -12.42 -6.07 -7.34
N GLN A 175 -12.37 -4.95 -6.64
CA GLN A 175 -11.80 -3.70 -7.15
C GLN A 175 -10.86 -2.99 -6.17
N ASN A 176 -10.75 -3.46 -4.91
CA ASN A 176 -9.84 -2.84 -3.95
C ASN A 176 -8.41 -2.81 -4.49
N PRO A 177 -7.74 -1.66 -4.55
CA PRO A 177 -6.46 -1.52 -5.21
C PRO A 177 -5.35 -2.36 -4.55
N SER A 178 -5.29 -2.40 -3.21
CA SER A 178 -4.29 -3.19 -2.49
C SER A 178 -4.42 -4.67 -2.81
N LEU A 179 -5.65 -5.19 -2.79
CA LEU A 179 -5.93 -6.60 -3.15
C LEU A 179 -5.56 -6.89 -4.61
N VAL A 180 -5.95 -6.01 -5.53
CA VAL A 180 -5.67 -6.17 -6.97
C VAL A 180 -4.17 -6.23 -7.23
N VAL A 181 -3.42 -5.26 -6.70
CA VAL A 181 -1.95 -5.20 -6.85
C VAL A 181 -1.30 -6.43 -6.20
N ALA A 182 -1.69 -6.77 -4.97
CA ALA A 182 -1.12 -7.90 -4.24
C ALA A 182 -1.32 -9.24 -4.97
N VAL A 183 -2.53 -9.51 -5.45
CA VAL A 183 -2.85 -10.77 -6.15
C VAL A 183 -2.12 -10.87 -7.49
N TYR A 184 -2.08 -9.81 -8.30
CA TYR A 184 -1.29 -9.81 -9.54
C TYR A 184 0.20 -10.00 -9.27
N ALA A 185 0.76 -9.28 -8.30
CA ALA A 185 2.16 -9.42 -7.94
C ALA A 185 2.50 -10.82 -7.42
N ALA A 186 1.65 -11.39 -6.55
CA ALA A 186 1.82 -12.75 -6.03
C ALA A 186 1.71 -13.81 -7.13
N PHE A 187 0.76 -13.67 -8.06
CA PHE A 187 0.62 -14.59 -9.19
C PHE A 187 1.87 -14.58 -10.08
N VAL A 188 2.41 -13.39 -10.39
CA VAL A 188 3.66 -13.25 -11.14
C VAL A 188 4.84 -13.81 -10.34
N ALA A 189 4.96 -13.48 -9.06
CA ALA A 189 6.03 -13.97 -8.20
C ALA A 189 6.01 -15.51 -8.11
N ARG A 190 4.84 -16.12 -7.88
CA ARG A 190 4.65 -17.58 -7.86
C ARG A 190 5.10 -18.22 -9.17
N SER A 191 4.71 -17.67 -10.31
CA SER A 191 5.10 -18.16 -11.63
C SER A 191 6.61 -18.11 -11.89
N ARG A 192 7.33 -17.26 -11.16
CA ARG A 192 8.79 -17.09 -11.20
C ARG A 192 9.51 -17.73 -10.00
N GLY A 193 8.86 -18.68 -9.32
CA GLY A 193 9.43 -19.34 -8.14
C GLY A 193 9.75 -18.38 -6.99
N TRP A 194 8.97 -17.28 -6.85
CA TRP A 194 9.10 -16.25 -5.82
C TRP A 194 10.41 -15.44 -5.86
N SER A 195 11.14 -15.51 -6.97
CA SER A 195 12.43 -14.83 -7.14
C SER A 195 12.33 -13.31 -7.28
N THR A 196 11.12 -12.76 -7.39
CA THR A 196 10.86 -11.32 -7.52
C THR A 196 10.63 -10.62 -6.18
N LEU A 197 10.60 -11.37 -5.08
CA LEU A 197 10.41 -10.81 -3.74
C LEU A 197 11.67 -10.06 -3.30
N ALA A 198 11.47 -8.92 -2.63
CA ALA A 198 12.55 -8.20 -1.99
C ALA A 198 12.58 -8.49 -0.48
N PRO A 199 13.73 -8.30 0.20
CA PRO A 199 13.81 -8.38 1.66
C PRO A 199 12.78 -7.48 2.34
N ALA A 200 12.27 -7.90 3.51
CA ALA A 200 11.24 -7.14 4.23
C ALA A 200 11.69 -5.73 4.63
N ASP A 201 12.99 -5.54 4.81
CA ASP A 201 13.66 -4.28 5.13
C ASP A 201 14.20 -3.53 3.90
N ALA A 202 13.77 -3.92 2.69
CA ALA A 202 14.18 -3.24 1.46
C ALA A 202 13.87 -1.73 1.52
N PRO A 203 14.78 -0.86 1.04
CA PRO A 203 14.55 0.58 0.98
C PRO A 203 13.20 0.95 0.34
N TRP A 204 12.58 2.01 0.85
CA TRP A 204 11.33 2.54 0.30
C TRP A 204 11.46 4.05 0.01
N PRO A 205 12.14 4.41 -1.10
CA PRO A 205 12.47 5.81 -1.40
C PRO A 205 11.26 6.74 -1.50
N GLN A 206 10.11 6.25 -2.00
CA GLN A 206 8.88 7.04 -2.09
C GLN A 206 8.39 7.48 -0.72
N ARG A 207 8.37 6.58 0.28
CA ARG A 207 7.98 6.92 1.65
C ARG A 207 8.96 7.90 2.30
N GLU A 208 10.25 7.67 2.15
CA GLU A 208 11.29 8.54 2.72
C GLU A 208 11.14 9.96 2.20
N ALA A 209 10.87 10.10 0.91
CA ALA A 209 10.61 11.36 0.26
C ALA A 209 9.41 12.10 0.85
N LEU A 210 8.29 11.40 1.05
CA LEU A 210 7.07 11.97 1.61
C LEU A 210 7.20 12.34 3.09
N ARG A 211 7.95 11.55 3.88
CA ARG A 211 8.26 11.90 5.29
C ARG A 211 9.10 13.16 5.41
N SER A 212 10.15 13.30 4.59
CA SER A 212 11.01 14.49 4.61
C SER A 212 10.24 15.76 4.28
N PHE A 213 9.28 15.68 3.37
CA PHE A 213 8.38 16.75 2.99
C PHE A 213 7.50 17.21 4.17
N ARG A 214 6.89 16.30 4.92
CA ARG A 214 6.04 16.60 6.08
C ARG A 214 6.81 17.23 7.25
N GLN A 215 8.09 16.87 7.43
CA GLN A 215 8.93 17.41 8.51
C GLN A 215 9.47 18.80 8.21
N SER A 216 9.51 19.22 6.94
CA SER A 216 10.01 20.50 6.49
C SER A 216 8.90 21.56 6.29
N SER A 217 7.64 21.21 6.46
CA SER A 217 6.43 22.06 6.32
C SER A 217 5.86 22.41 7.67
#